data_b9181b5b5b9d4e5eb23cf3fe71f8a6a0
#
_entry.id   b9181b5b5b9d4e5eb23cf3fe71f8a6a0
#
_cell.length_a   1.000
_cell.length_b   1.000
_cell.length_c   1.000
_cell.angle_alpha   90.00
_cell.angle_beta   90.00
_cell.angle_gamma   90.00
#
_symmetry.space_group_name_H-M   'P 1'
#
loop_
_entity.id
_entity.type
_entity.pdbx_description
1 polymer ?
#
loop_
_entity_poly.entity_id
_entity_poly.type
_entity_poly.pdbx_seq_one_letter_code
_entity_poly.pdbx_strand_id
1 'polypeptide(L)'
;LYHVIQGKVWSSQLKAGFTRTLNGSAVEVKLGNGVMFNDASVLFANIRALNGVIHVIDKVLLPPSQSLVDIAAGNPAFSILVTAVKAAGLDGVLATGGPYTVFAPTNDAFVALLAELKLSSVEELIAAIGGVEGLKKVLLYHVVSDRVYSSDLPAGPLQVTTVQGEKFTVNASMLKITDANGREAGLVPSLLNLQAKNGVIHVIDRVILRKL
;
A
#
# COMPACT_ATOMS: atom_id res chain seq x y z
N LEU A 1 21.04 2.57 -7.12
CA LEU A 1 20.80 1.84 -5.86
C LEU A 1 19.56 0.92 -5.91
N TYR A 2 18.66 1.13 -6.90
CA TYR A 2 17.47 0.26 -7.05
C TYR A 2 17.79 -1.17 -7.50
N HIS A 3 18.96 -1.42 -8.12
CA HIS A 3 19.47 -2.75 -8.48
C HIS A 3 20.28 -3.41 -7.37
N VAL A 4 20.35 -2.83 -6.18
CA VAL A 4 21.20 -3.31 -5.10
C VAL A 4 20.35 -3.66 -3.88
N ILE A 5 20.47 -4.92 -3.44
CA ILE A 5 19.88 -5.45 -2.21
C ILE A 5 21.00 -5.65 -1.20
N GLN A 6 20.77 -5.34 0.06
CA GLN A 6 21.75 -5.53 1.11
C GLN A 6 21.99 -7.01 1.40
N GLY A 7 23.27 -7.43 1.45
CA GLY A 7 23.68 -8.80 1.76
C GLY A 7 23.98 -9.64 0.53
N LYS A 8 24.35 -10.90 0.76
CA LYS A 8 24.59 -11.91 -0.27
C LYS A 8 23.34 -12.77 -0.41
N VAL A 9 22.55 -12.53 -1.43
CA VAL A 9 21.29 -13.25 -1.68
C VAL A 9 21.50 -14.21 -2.85
N TRP A 10 21.52 -15.50 -2.59
CA TRP A 10 21.60 -16.55 -3.60
C TRP A 10 20.21 -16.85 -4.18
N SER A 11 20.15 -17.32 -5.41
CA SER A 11 18.86 -17.67 -6.05
C SER A 11 18.04 -18.69 -5.26
N SER A 12 18.70 -19.61 -4.54
CA SER A 12 18.06 -20.60 -3.67
C SER A 12 17.45 -20.01 -2.39
N GLN A 13 17.81 -18.78 -2.03
CA GLN A 13 17.30 -18.07 -0.85
C GLN A 13 16.16 -17.11 -1.19
N LEU A 14 15.90 -16.87 -2.48
CA LEU A 14 14.85 -15.99 -2.92
C LEU A 14 13.47 -16.57 -2.55
N LYS A 15 12.60 -15.71 -2.09
CA LYS A 15 11.20 -16.01 -1.82
C LYS A 15 10.35 -15.11 -2.71
N ALA A 16 9.20 -15.62 -3.18
CA ALA A 16 8.23 -14.79 -3.90
C ALA A 16 7.71 -13.68 -2.98
N GLY A 17 7.53 -12.48 -3.53
CA GLY A 17 7.10 -11.30 -2.79
C GLY A 17 8.02 -10.11 -3.02
N PHE A 18 8.05 -9.17 -2.10
CA PHE A 18 8.77 -7.90 -2.25
C PHE A 18 10.06 -7.87 -1.42
N THR A 19 11.16 -7.49 -2.06
CA THR A 19 12.47 -7.36 -1.40
C THR A 19 12.94 -5.91 -1.51
N ARG A 20 13.25 -5.29 -0.37
CA ARG A 20 13.68 -3.88 -0.32
C ARG A 20 15.08 -3.72 -0.92
N THR A 21 15.24 -2.69 -1.74
CA THR A 21 16.53 -2.29 -2.33
C THR A 21 17.16 -1.15 -1.54
N LEU A 22 18.42 -0.84 -1.81
CA LEU A 22 19.13 0.27 -1.13
C LEU A 22 18.57 1.66 -1.48
N ASN A 23 17.68 1.78 -2.46
CA ASN A 23 17.00 3.04 -2.70
C ASN A 23 15.71 3.21 -1.87
N GLY A 24 15.35 2.20 -1.06
CA GLY A 24 14.18 2.21 -0.19
C GLY A 24 12.88 1.69 -0.82
N SER A 25 12.78 1.60 -2.14
CA SER A 25 11.67 0.91 -2.82
C SER A 25 11.97 -0.58 -2.92
N ALA A 26 10.97 -1.42 -3.16
CA ALA A 26 11.19 -2.86 -3.31
C ALA A 26 11.17 -3.29 -4.78
N VAL A 27 11.82 -4.42 -5.05
CA VAL A 27 11.60 -5.20 -6.26
C VAL A 27 10.70 -6.39 -5.93
N GLU A 28 9.77 -6.70 -6.82
CA GLU A 28 8.95 -7.90 -6.72
C GLU A 28 9.75 -9.10 -7.24
N VAL A 29 9.88 -10.13 -6.41
CA VAL A 29 10.49 -11.42 -6.77
C VAL A 29 9.37 -12.36 -7.18
N LYS A 30 9.41 -12.84 -8.41
CA LYS A 30 8.50 -13.87 -8.93
C LYS A 30 9.27 -15.15 -9.18
N LEU A 31 8.73 -16.26 -8.68
CA LEU A 31 9.29 -17.60 -8.84
C LEU A 31 8.30 -18.44 -9.66
N GLY A 32 8.82 -19.19 -10.63
CA GLY A 32 8.04 -20.04 -11.54
C GLY A 32 8.96 -20.75 -12.50
N ASN A 33 8.77 -20.57 -13.81
CA ASN A 33 9.68 -21.08 -14.85
C ASN A 33 11.00 -20.29 -14.92
N GLY A 34 11.56 -19.92 -13.75
CA GLY A 34 12.73 -19.08 -13.58
C GLY A 34 12.51 -18.03 -12.49
N VAL A 35 13.49 -17.17 -12.28
CA VAL A 35 13.41 -16.04 -11.34
C VAL A 35 13.21 -14.75 -12.14
N MET A 36 12.27 -13.94 -11.69
CA MET A 36 12.08 -12.59 -12.24
C MET A 36 12.15 -11.55 -11.11
N PHE A 37 12.67 -10.37 -11.43
CA PHE A 37 12.59 -9.18 -10.61
C PHE A 37 11.73 -8.14 -11.33
N ASN A 38 10.56 -7.81 -10.78
CA ASN A 38 9.49 -7.05 -11.46
C ASN A 38 9.10 -7.75 -12.79
N ASP A 39 9.48 -7.16 -13.93
CA ASP A 39 9.27 -7.69 -15.29
C ASP A 39 10.58 -8.14 -15.97
N ALA A 40 11.71 -8.12 -15.26
CA ALA A 40 13.02 -8.54 -15.75
C ALA A 40 13.29 -10.00 -15.38
N SER A 41 13.67 -10.81 -16.37
CA SER A 41 14.05 -12.21 -16.18
C SER A 41 15.52 -12.34 -15.81
N VAL A 42 15.84 -13.26 -14.89
CA VAL A 42 17.23 -13.59 -14.57
C VAL A 42 17.79 -14.52 -15.64
N LEU A 43 18.79 -14.05 -16.36
CA LEU A 43 19.51 -14.82 -17.40
C LEU A 43 20.61 -15.70 -16.80
N PHE A 44 21.41 -15.13 -15.90
CA PHE A 44 22.47 -15.84 -15.18
C PHE A 44 22.40 -15.48 -13.69
N ALA A 45 22.32 -16.50 -12.86
CA ALA A 45 22.24 -16.34 -11.42
C ALA A 45 23.56 -16.71 -10.72
N ASN A 46 23.74 -16.19 -9.50
CA ASN A 46 24.77 -16.64 -8.56
C ASN A 46 26.23 -16.40 -9.03
N ILE A 47 26.50 -15.37 -9.79
CA ILE A 47 27.87 -14.98 -10.11
C ILE A 47 28.52 -14.43 -8.84
N ARG A 48 29.57 -15.10 -8.38
CA ARG A 48 30.27 -14.79 -7.14
C ARG A 48 31.16 -13.56 -7.30
N ALA A 49 31.08 -12.65 -6.32
CA ALA A 49 32.04 -11.57 -6.12
C ALA A 49 32.57 -11.61 -4.69
N LEU A 50 33.69 -10.94 -4.41
CA LEU A 50 34.29 -10.89 -3.07
C LEU A 50 33.30 -10.35 -2.03
N ASN A 51 32.55 -9.31 -2.39
CA ASN A 51 31.66 -8.59 -1.51
C ASN A 51 30.16 -8.84 -1.78
N GLY A 52 29.79 -9.75 -2.69
CA GLY A 52 28.38 -9.95 -3.04
C GLY A 52 28.11 -11.09 -3.99
N VAL A 53 26.90 -11.10 -4.52
CA VAL A 53 26.40 -11.99 -5.56
C VAL A 53 25.76 -11.15 -6.66
N ILE A 54 26.02 -11.50 -7.92
CA ILE A 54 25.45 -10.80 -9.06
C ILE A 54 24.46 -11.75 -9.76
N HIS A 55 23.28 -11.20 -10.09
CA HIS A 55 22.30 -11.82 -10.96
C HIS A 55 22.18 -10.97 -12.22
N VAL A 56 22.42 -11.57 -13.37
CA VAL A 56 22.28 -10.89 -14.68
C VAL A 56 20.82 -10.95 -15.09
N ILE A 57 20.26 -9.81 -15.44
CA ILE A 57 18.87 -9.66 -15.85
C ILE A 57 18.77 -9.11 -17.28
N ASP A 58 17.66 -9.37 -17.96
CA ASP A 58 17.41 -8.99 -19.34
C ASP A 58 16.94 -7.54 -19.54
N LYS A 59 16.55 -6.87 -18.45
CA LYS A 59 16.01 -5.50 -18.49
C LYS A 59 16.54 -4.65 -17.33
N VAL A 60 16.60 -3.34 -17.54
CA VAL A 60 16.91 -2.37 -16.48
C VAL A 60 15.68 -2.19 -15.58
N LEU A 61 15.88 -2.34 -14.27
CA LEU A 61 14.85 -2.08 -13.28
C LEU A 61 14.68 -0.57 -13.06
N LEU A 62 13.47 -0.05 -13.25
CA LEU A 62 13.16 1.34 -12.97
C LEU A 62 12.42 1.46 -11.63
N PRO A 63 12.88 2.35 -10.72
CA PRO A 63 12.16 2.58 -9.47
C PRO A 63 10.83 3.29 -9.74
N PRO A 64 9.84 3.16 -8.82
CA PRO A 64 8.59 3.91 -8.91
C PRO A 64 8.86 5.42 -8.97
N SER A 65 8.24 6.12 -9.91
CA SER A 65 8.41 7.57 -10.15
C SER A 65 7.22 8.40 -9.66
N GLN A 66 6.02 7.82 -9.62
CA GLN A 66 4.80 8.47 -9.18
C GLN A 66 4.67 8.47 -7.65
N SER A 67 4.11 9.54 -7.08
CA SER A 67 3.73 9.57 -5.66
C SER A 67 2.44 8.79 -5.40
N LEU A 68 2.13 8.56 -4.12
CA LEU A 68 0.84 7.97 -3.69
C LEU A 68 -0.35 8.76 -4.26
N VAL A 69 -0.26 10.09 -4.24
CA VAL A 69 -1.32 10.98 -4.75
C VAL A 69 -1.41 10.92 -6.27
N ASP A 70 -0.27 10.84 -7.00
CA ASP A 70 -0.27 10.74 -8.46
C ASP A 70 -0.93 9.43 -8.91
N ILE A 71 -0.64 8.31 -8.24
CA ILE A 71 -1.25 7.01 -8.55
C ILE A 71 -2.76 7.05 -8.29
N ALA A 72 -3.17 7.62 -7.15
CA ALA A 72 -4.60 7.74 -6.84
C ALA A 72 -5.33 8.66 -7.82
N ALA A 73 -4.74 9.82 -8.16
CA ALA A 73 -5.33 10.77 -9.09
C ALA A 73 -5.40 10.24 -10.53
N GLY A 74 -4.48 9.36 -10.92
CA GLY A 74 -4.47 8.70 -12.23
C GLY A 74 -5.51 7.58 -12.40
N ASN A 75 -6.21 7.19 -11.33
CA ASN A 75 -7.19 6.11 -11.38
C ASN A 75 -8.61 6.62 -11.03
N PRO A 76 -9.57 6.60 -11.99
CA PRO A 76 -10.94 7.07 -11.75
C PRO A 76 -11.66 6.41 -10.58
N ALA A 77 -11.28 5.17 -10.20
CA ALA A 77 -11.87 4.46 -9.08
C ALA A 77 -11.59 5.12 -7.71
N PHE A 78 -10.68 6.09 -7.64
CA PHE A 78 -10.31 6.82 -6.42
C PHE A 78 -10.72 8.30 -6.44
N SER A 79 -11.58 8.71 -7.36
CA SER A 79 -11.96 10.14 -7.51
C SER A 79 -12.54 10.74 -6.22
N ILE A 80 -13.37 9.99 -5.47
CA ILE A 80 -13.93 10.42 -4.19
C ILE A 80 -12.81 10.53 -3.14
N LEU A 81 -11.93 9.54 -3.05
CA LEU A 81 -10.78 9.56 -2.13
C LEU A 81 -9.87 10.77 -2.41
N VAL A 82 -9.54 11.03 -3.67
CA VAL A 82 -8.69 12.18 -4.07
C VAL A 82 -9.35 13.50 -3.69
N THR A 83 -10.65 13.63 -3.92
CA THR A 83 -11.43 14.82 -3.51
C THR A 83 -11.40 14.99 -1.99
N ALA A 84 -11.62 13.91 -1.24
CA ALA A 84 -11.57 13.92 0.22
C ALA A 84 -10.17 14.29 0.76
N VAL A 85 -9.10 13.76 0.17
CA VAL A 85 -7.71 14.07 0.55
C VAL A 85 -7.40 15.56 0.32
N LYS A 86 -7.83 16.14 -0.80
CA LYS A 86 -7.69 17.57 -1.09
C LYS A 86 -8.51 18.43 -0.12
N ALA A 87 -9.76 18.07 0.14
CA ALA A 87 -10.63 18.78 1.09
C ALA A 87 -10.07 18.77 2.52
N ALA A 88 -9.35 17.71 2.90
CA ALA A 88 -8.66 17.60 4.18
C ALA A 88 -7.29 18.30 4.21
N GLY A 89 -6.78 18.84 3.08
CA GLY A 89 -5.46 19.44 2.97
C GLY A 89 -4.30 18.47 3.19
N LEU A 90 -4.49 17.18 2.88
CA LEU A 90 -3.50 16.12 3.07
C LEU A 90 -2.71 15.78 1.80
N ASP A 91 -3.10 16.32 0.65
CA ASP A 91 -2.49 16.04 -0.66
C ASP A 91 -1.00 16.35 -0.70
N GLY A 92 -0.57 17.50 -0.18
CA GLY A 92 0.84 17.88 -0.09
C GLY A 92 1.67 16.92 0.78
N VAL A 93 1.16 16.57 1.95
CA VAL A 93 1.84 15.65 2.89
C VAL A 93 1.94 14.25 2.30
N LEU A 94 0.86 13.75 1.68
CA LEU A 94 0.84 12.41 1.07
C LEU A 94 1.58 12.35 -0.27
N ALA A 95 1.83 13.49 -0.94
CA ALA A 95 2.62 13.54 -2.17
C ALA A 95 4.13 13.54 -1.92
N THR A 96 4.58 14.17 -0.82
CA THR A 96 6.01 14.42 -0.56
C THR A 96 6.54 13.71 0.68
N GLY A 97 5.69 13.47 1.68
CA GLY A 97 6.04 12.76 2.90
C GLY A 97 6.11 11.24 2.70
N GLY A 98 6.46 10.53 3.76
CA GLY A 98 6.57 9.07 3.77
C GLY A 98 7.92 8.56 4.25
N PRO A 99 8.20 7.26 4.10
CA PRO A 99 7.34 6.30 3.39
C PRO A 99 6.02 5.99 4.13
N TYR A 100 4.95 5.79 3.35
CA TYR A 100 3.64 5.41 3.88
C TYR A 100 3.09 4.16 3.22
N THR A 101 2.21 3.46 3.96
CA THR A 101 1.28 2.49 3.41
C THR A 101 -0.12 3.07 3.48
N VAL A 102 -0.80 3.15 2.34
CA VAL A 102 -2.16 3.69 2.24
C VAL A 102 -3.12 2.56 1.90
N PHE A 103 -4.12 2.37 2.73
CA PHE A 103 -5.27 1.50 2.44
C PHE A 103 -6.33 2.34 1.74
N ALA A 104 -6.39 2.26 0.42
CA ALA A 104 -7.18 3.15 -0.43
C ALA A 104 -8.56 2.56 -0.72
N PRO A 105 -9.66 3.13 -0.15
CA PRO A 105 -11.00 2.72 -0.50
C PRO A 105 -11.37 3.21 -1.91
N THR A 106 -12.09 2.37 -2.65
CA THR A 106 -12.65 2.73 -3.97
C THR A 106 -13.86 3.65 -3.83
N ASN A 107 -14.33 4.22 -4.94
CA ASN A 107 -15.58 4.98 -4.96
C ASN A 107 -16.76 4.13 -4.47
N ASP A 108 -16.81 2.84 -4.85
CA ASP A 108 -17.86 1.92 -4.40
C ASP A 108 -17.82 1.71 -2.88
N ALA A 109 -16.63 1.71 -2.27
CA ALA A 109 -16.46 1.66 -0.83
C ALA A 109 -17.09 2.88 -0.11
N PHE A 110 -16.98 4.07 -0.71
CA PHE A 110 -17.63 5.28 -0.20
C PHE A 110 -19.14 5.22 -0.39
N VAL A 111 -19.62 4.77 -1.55
CA VAL A 111 -21.06 4.60 -1.81
C VAL A 111 -21.67 3.61 -0.82
N ALA A 112 -20.99 2.48 -0.55
CA ALA A 112 -21.42 1.51 0.45
C ALA A 112 -21.49 2.11 1.87
N LEU A 113 -20.51 2.95 2.25
CA LEU A 113 -20.51 3.64 3.53
C LEU A 113 -21.68 4.63 3.66
N LEU A 114 -21.96 5.41 2.60
CA LEU A 114 -23.10 6.33 2.58
C LEU A 114 -24.42 5.58 2.79
N ALA A 115 -24.62 4.46 2.09
CA ALA A 115 -25.80 3.63 2.24
C ALA A 115 -25.94 3.03 3.65
N GLU A 116 -24.82 2.57 4.25
CA GLU A 116 -24.76 2.01 5.61
C GLU A 116 -25.16 3.07 6.65
N LEU A 117 -24.70 4.31 6.48
CA LEU A 117 -25.00 5.43 7.38
C LEU A 117 -26.30 6.15 7.04
N LYS A 118 -27.02 5.72 5.97
CA LYS A 118 -28.25 6.37 5.46
C LYS A 118 -28.03 7.83 5.08
N LEU A 119 -26.89 8.14 4.48
CA LEU A 119 -26.51 9.46 4.01
C LEU A 119 -26.63 9.51 2.48
N SER A 120 -26.93 10.68 1.94
CA SER A 120 -27.19 10.89 0.52
C SER A 120 -25.99 11.46 -0.23
N SER A 121 -25.01 12.02 0.48
CA SER A 121 -23.84 12.67 -0.16
C SER A 121 -22.57 12.57 0.69
N VAL A 122 -21.43 12.82 0.07
CA VAL A 122 -20.11 12.89 0.73
C VAL A 122 -20.06 14.09 1.68
N GLU A 123 -20.74 15.19 1.38
CA GLU A 123 -20.84 16.37 2.23
C GLU A 123 -21.56 16.06 3.55
N GLU A 124 -22.65 15.30 3.48
CA GLU A 124 -23.35 14.79 4.67
C GLU A 124 -22.45 13.86 5.48
N LEU A 125 -21.67 13.00 4.83
CA LEU A 125 -20.69 12.14 5.50
C LEU A 125 -19.65 12.99 6.24
N ILE A 126 -19.09 14.02 5.58
CA ILE A 126 -18.10 14.92 6.19
C ILE A 126 -18.71 15.61 7.40
N ALA A 127 -19.95 16.10 7.33
CA ALA A 127 -20.62 16.71 8.45
C ALA A 127 -20.84 15.73 9.62
N ALA A 128 -21.28 14.50 9.32
CA ALA A 128 -21.56 13.45 10.30
C ALA A 128 -20.32 12.98 11.07
N ILE A 129 -19.15 12.95 10.41
CA ILE A 129 -17.88 12.52 11.03
C ILE A 129 -17.13 13.66 11.76
N GLY A 130 -17.70 14.85 11.86
CA GLY A 130 -17.11 16.00 12.57
C GLY A 130 -16.41 17.00 11.65
N GLY A 131 -16.89 17.18 10.42
CA GLY A 131 -16.38 18.15 9.47
C GLY A 131 -15.01 17.77 8.89
N VAL A 132 -14.26 18.76 8.42
CA VAL A 132 -12.94 18.59 7.82
C VAL A 132 -11.95 17.92 8.77
N GLU A 133 -11.98 18.25 10.06
CA GLU A 133 -11.09 17.63 11.04
C GLU A 133 -11.44 16.16 11.28
N GLY A 134 -12.73 15.81 11.29
CA GLY A 134 -13.17 14.42 11.32
C GLY A 134 -12.73 13.64 10.09
N LEU A 135 -12.90 14.23 8.90
CA LEU A 135 -12.43 13.66 7.63
C LEU A 135 -10.91 13.41 7.66
N LYS A 136 -10.14 14.38 8.11
CA LYS A 136 -8.68 14.26 8.26
C LYS A 136 -8.30 13.06 9.16
N LYS A 137 -8.98 12.89 10.29
CA LYS A 137 -8.74 11.76 11.18
C LYS A 137 -9.10 10.43 10.54
N VAL A 138 -10.21 10.35 9.80
CA VAL A 138 -10.60 9.13 9.07
C VAL A 138 -9.59 8.82 7.98
N LEU A 139 -9.13 9.80 7.19
CA LEU A 139 -8.13 9.59 6.14
C LEU A 139 -6.78 9.14 6.74
N LEU A 140 -6.32 9.75 7.83
CA LEU A 140 -5.08 9.35 8.51
C LEU A 140 -5.20 7.98 9.20
N TYR A 141 -6.41 7.51 9.50
CA TYR A 141 -6.65 6.15 9.95
C TYR A 141 -6.44 5.09 8.85
N HIS A 142 -6.50 5.50 7.58
CA HIS A 142 -6.15 4.65 6.42
C HIS A 142 -4.64 4.65 6.09
N VAL A 143 -3.83 5.40 6.82
CA VAL A 143 -2.40 5.58 6.55
C VAL A 143 -1.56 5.00 7.67
N VAL A 144 -0.57 4.21 7.32
CA VAL A 144 0.42 3.62 8.22
C VAL A 144 1.79 4.17 7.85
N SER A 145 2.60 4.51 8.86
CA SER A 145 4.00 4.87 8.65
C SER A 145 4.80 3.64 8.23
N ASP A 146 5.72 3.83 7.28
CA ASP A 146 6.52 2.80 6.60
C ASP A 146 5.83 2.14 5.41
N ARG A 147 6.63 1.41 4.61
CA ARG A 147 6.17 0.57 3.50
C ARG A 147 5.95 -0.84 3.99
N VAL A 148 4.71 -1.28 4.02
CA VAL A 148 4.33 -2.64 4.40
C VAL A 148 3.77 -3.34 3.17
N TYR A 149 4.48 -4.31 2.64
CA TYR A 149 4.00 -5.15 1.54
C TYR A 149 3.19 -6.32 2.09
N SER A 150 2.34 -6.89 1.27
CA SER A 150 1.55 -8.07 1.67
C SER A 150 2.44 -9.25 2.08
N SER A 151 3.63 -9.38 1.47
CA SER A 151 4.65 -10.39 1.82
C SER A 151 5.33 -10.16 3.16
N ASP A 152 5.27 -8.95 3.72
CA ASP A 152 5.86 -8.60 5.02
C ASP A 152 4.93 -8.97 6.19
N LEU A 153 3.65 -9.23 5.88
CA LEU A 153 2.64 -9.53 6.88
C LEU A 153 2.70 -11.00 7.30
N PRO A 154 2.54 -11.30 8.60
CA PRO A 154 2.46 -12.67 9.09
C PRO A 154 1.18 -13.36 8.57
N ALA A 155 1.17 -14.69 8.58
CA ALA A 155 0.01 -15.49 8.18
C ALA A 155 -1.24 -15.28 9.07
N GLY A 156 -1.06 -14.74 10.27
CA GLY A 156 -2.14 -14.45 11.22
C GLY A 156 -2.53 -12.97 11.29
N PRO A 157 -3.50 -12.65 12.15
CA PRO A 157 -3.91 -11.26 12.36
C PRO A 157 -2.79 -10.43 13.01
N LEU A 158 -2.55 -9.25 12.46
CA LEU A 158 -1.57 -8.27 12.95
C LEU A 158 -2.26 -6.95 13.27
N GLN A 159 -2.07 -6.43 14.48
CA GLN A 159 -2.48 -5.07 14.82
C GLN A 159 -1.49 -4.05 14.26
N VAL A 160 -2.00 -3.11 13.49
CA VAL A 160 -1.23 -2.05 12.84
C VAL A 160 -1.65 -0.70 13.43
N THR A 161 -0.65 0.11 13.84
CA THR A 161 -0.90 1.47 14.32
C THR A 161 -0.91 2.45 13.14
N THR A 162 -1.93 3.25 13.03
CA THR A 162 -2.11 4.24 11.98
C THR A 162 -1.40 5.56 12.28
N VAL A 163 -1.26 6.43 11.30
CA VAL A 163 -0.75 7.80 11.49
C VAL A 163 -1.69 8.63 12.38
N GLN A 164 -2.98 8.30 12.41
CA GLN A 164 -3.96 8.91 13.29
C GLN A 164 -3.76 8.50 14.77
N GLY A 165 -3.08 7.36 15.05
CA GLY A 165 -2.77 6.86 16.39
C GLY A 165 -3.59 5.65 16.86
N GLU A 166 -4.79 5.45 16.34
CA GLU A 166 -5.59 4.24 16.62
C GLU A 166 -5.11 3.05 15.77
N LYS A 167 -5.57 1.85 16.13
CA LYS A 167 -5.16 0.61 15.48
C LYS A 167 -6.33 -0.04 14.73
N PHE A 168 -5.98 -0.78 13.70
CA PHE A 168 -6.83 -1.79 13.06
C PHE A 168 -6.08 -3.12 12.97
N THR A 169 -6.78 -4.20 12.67
CA THR A 169 -6.19 -5.53 12.50
C THR A 169 -6.18 -5.90 11.03
N VAL A 170 -5.01 -6.28 10.50
CA VAL A 170 -4.87 -6.85 9.15
C VAL A 170 -4.70 -8.35 9.27
N ASN A 171 -5.43 -9.11 8.47
CA ASN A 171 -5.22 -10.54 8.28
C ASN A 171 -4.92 -10.82 6.81
N ALA A 172 -3.63 -11.00 6.50
CA ALA A 172 -3.15 -11.20 5.13
C ALA A 172 -3.66 -12.50 4.51
N SER A 173 -3.79 -13.58 5.30
CA SER A 173 -4.28 -14.88 4.83
C SER A 173 -5.74 -14.83 4.41
N MET A 174 -6.55 -14.01 5.08
CA MET A 174 -7.97 -13.82 4.80
C MET A 174 -8.24 -12.65 3.86
N LEU A 175 -7.21 -11.88 3.52
CA LEU A 175 -7.30 -10.62 2.75
C LEU A 175 -8.31 -9.65 3.36
N LYS A 176 -8.28 -9.49 4.69
CA LYS A 176 -9.22 -8.68 5.44
C LYS A 176 -8.56 -7.71 6.40
N ILE A 177 -9.23 -6.59 6.61
CA ILE A 177 -8.94 -5.61 7.66
C ILE A 177 -10.15 -5.55 8.57
N THR A 178 -9.93 -5.61 9.89
CA THR A 178 -10.97 -5.36 10.89
C THR A 178 -10.69 -4.01 11.56
N ASP A 179 -11.61 -3.07 11.44
CA ASP A 179 -11.46 -1.73 11.99
C ASP A 179 -11.78 -1.66 13.50
N ALA A 180 -11.64 -0.48 14.11
CA ALA A 180 -11.86 -0.27 15.53
C ALA A 180 -13.31 -0.50 16.00
N ASN A 181 -14.28 -0.58 15.07
CA ASN A 181 -15.69 -0.86 15.32
C ASN A 181 -16.06 -2.33 15.02
N GLY A 182 -15.06 -3.18 14.69
CA GLY A 182 -15.28 -4.58 14.34
C GLY A 182 -15.81 -4.81 12.92
N ARG A 183 -15.83 -3.76 12.07
CA ARG A 183 -16.25 -3.86 10.67
C ARG A 183 -15.13 -4.45 9.84
N GLU A 184 -15.47 -5.26 8.85
CA GLU A 184 -14.49 -5.89 7.96
C GLU A 184 -14.45 -5.18 6.61
N ALA A 185 -13.25 -4.87 6.13
CA ALA A 185 -12.95 -4.43 4.78
C ALA A 185 -12.10 -5.50 4.07
N GLY A 186 -12.45 -5.84 2.85
CA GLY A 186 -11.69 -6.75 2.00
C GLY A 186 -10.53 -6.04 1.32
N LEU A 187 -9.37 -6.69 1.27
CA LEU A 187 -8.25 -6.29 0.43
C LEU A 187 -8.47 -6.82 -0.99
N VAL A 188 -8.33 -5.97 -2.00
CA VAL A 188 -8.53 -6.34 -3.41
C VAL A 188 -7.24 -6.99 -3.95
N PRO A 189 -7.21 -8.32 -4.20
CA PRO A 189 -5.96 -9.05 -4.49
C PRO A 189 -5.20 -8.54 -5.70
N SER A 190 -5.91 -8.17 -6.77
CA SER A 190 -5.32 -7.65 -8.01
C SER A 190 -4.74 -6.24 -7.90
N LEU A 191 -5.03 -5.52 -6.80
CA LEU A 191 -4.65 -4.14 -6.56
C LEU A 191 -3.90 -3.98 -5.22
N LEU A 192 -3.19 -5.03 -4.82
CA LEU A 192 -2.25 -4.98 -3.69
C LEU A 192 -0.87 -4.50 -4.15
N ASN A 193 -0.12 -3.94 -3.22
CA ASN A 193 1.29 -3.58 -3.40
C ASN A 193 1.56 -2.61 -4.56
N LEU A 194 0.64 -1.69 -4.85
CA LEU A 194 0.88 -0.65 -5.85
C LEU A 194 1.99 0.27 -5.33
N GLN A 195 3.17 0.16 -5.93
CA GLN A 195 4.36 0.87 -5.47
C GLN A 195 4.38 2.33 -5.92
N ALA A 196 4.59 3.24 -4.98
CA ALA A 196 4.84 4.66 -5.21
C ALA A 196 6.28 5.02 -4.80
N LYS A 197 6.81 6.14 -5.31
CA LYS A 197 8.14 6.65 -4.90
C LYS A 197 8.22 6.88 -3.38
N ASN A 198 7.12 7.23 -2.74
CA ASN A 198 7.02 7.57 -1.32
C ASN A 198 6.12 6.61 -0.51
N GLY A 199 5.77 5.44 -1.03
CA GLY A 199 4.96 4.49 -0.28
C GLY A 199 4.46 3.30 -1.09
N VAL A 200 3.41 2.68 -0.56
CA VAL A 200 2.68 1.58 -1.19
C VAL A 200 1.19 1.75 -0.95
N ILE A 201 0.35 1.36 -1.92
CA ILE A 201 -1.10 1.37 -1.82
C ILE A 201 -1.62 -0.06 -1.81
N HIS A 202 -2.55 -0.33 -0.90
CA HIS A 202 -3.41 -1.51 -0.91
C HIS A 202 -4.86 -1.05 -1.09
N VAL A 203 -5.52 -1.55 -2.12
CA VAL A 203 -6.92 -1.18 -2.38
C VAL A 203 -7.84 -2.00 -1.50
N ILE A 204 -8.83 -1.33 -0.93
CA ILE A 204 -9.86 -1.93 -0.07
C ILE A 204 -11.28 -1.64 -0.60
N ASP A 205 -12.18 -2.59 -0.37
CA ASP A 205 -13.58 -2.55 -0.85
C ASP A 205 -14.54 -1.84 0.12
N ARG A 206 -14.04 -1.40 1.28
CA ARG A 206 -14.82 -0.69 2.30
C ARG A 206 -13.96 0.36 3.02
N VAL A 207 -14.55 1.50 3.33
CA VAL A 207 -13.92 2.53 4.18
C VAL A 207 -13.79 2.00 5.61
N ILE A 208 -12.60 2.02 6.19
CA ILE A 208 -12.37 1.68 7.59
C ILE A 208 -12.58 2.90 8.48
N LEU A 209 -13.24 2.70 9.61
CA LEU A 209 -13.55 3.79 10.52
C LEU A 209 -12.80 3.62 11.84
N ARG A 210 -12.22 4.74 12.31
CA ARG A 210 -11.75 4.85 13.69
C ARG A 210 -12.94 4.69 14.67
N LYS A 211 -12.65 4.52 15.94
CA LYS A 211 -13.71 4.50 16.95
C LYS A 211 -14.48 5.83 16.91
N LEU A 212 -15.79 5.73 16.70
CA LEU A 212 -16.71 6.89 16.66
C LEU A 212 -17.10 7.31 18.06
#